data_44d80e8ca088941c763a28b257b35be9
#
_entry.id   44d80e8ca088941c763a28b257b35be9
#
_cell.length_a   1.000
_cell.length_b   1.000
_cell.length_c   1.000
_cell.angle_alpha   90.00
_cell.angle_beta   90.00
_cell.angle_gamma   90.00
#
_symmetry.space_group_name_H-M   'P 1'
#
loop_
_entity.id
_entity.type
_entity.pdbx_description
1 polymer ?
#
loop_
_entity_poly.entity_id
_entity_poly.type
_entity_poly.pdbx_seq_one_letter_code
_entity_poly.pdbx_strand_id
1 'polypeptide(L)'
;MLQCTNRAYYTGWTTDITRRVKQHQSGRGANYTKMNSPVELVYWETHKSNQIARKREIALKKMTHQMKIKIAQGNNHLEDNAQYFAKYEYFVSSPGRVNLLGEHVDYNGGPVLPVAIDRSVSLWANKQDDEMFSIKTIDLDLDINFSVESLQNKLDMRGAKMPDWALYPASIIWAALKNQLPVKGFDAIFSSNVPIGAGLSSSAAVEIGFAALMREICDWRIDDTQLALLCQTAENDYVGVNCGIMDQFACANGVNNAALYLNTSSLKWYPVPLPEDVILIIADSKVKRALASSAYNERRVSCEEAFKILKQHLPAINFLSDIKPDQFQYYGKSLSELTFKRAKHVIDECQRVEQAVDFLKNGDIGSFGRLMSKGHESLRYLYEVSIPEIDTLVDLANQSPDCFGSRLTGAGFGGCTVSIIKKEKSEDFIQYLLSGYKHLTGKDIDVYQCKARTGVYVEWRKIDKIQN
;
A
#
# COMPACT_ATOMS: atom_id res chain seq x y z
N MET A 1 15.52 22.56 -6.72
CA MET A 1 16.72 22.52 -5.84
C MET A 1 17.93 22.10 -6.65
N LEU A 2 19.09 22.67 -6.33
CA LEU A 2 20.37 22.31 -6.96
C LEU A 2 21.24 21.58 -5.90
N GLN A 3 21.81 20.44 -6.26
CA GLN A 3 22.83 19.81 -5.44
C GLN A 3 24.17 20.49 -5.70
N CYS A 4 24.90 20.86 -4.64
CA CYS A 4 26.18 21.54 -4.72
C CYS A 4 27.35 20.57 -4.46
N THR A 5 28.58 20.98 -4.81
CA THR A 5 29.81 20.17 -4.63
C THR A 5 30.02 19.69 -3.19
N ASN A 6 29.57 20.46 -2.20
CA ASN A 6 29.61 20.09 -0.78
C ASN A 6 28.44 19.17 -0.34
N ARG A 7 27.69 18.58 -1.29
CA ARG A 7 26.49 17.75 -1.10
C ARG A 7 25.29 18.46 -0.44
N ALA A 8 25.34 19.76 -0.23
CA ALA A 8 24.19 20.53 0.26
C ALA A 8 23.24 20.89 -0.88
N TYR A 9 21.98 21.22 -0.53
CA TYR A 9 20.94 21.59 -1.48
C TYR A 9 20.68 23.09 -1.44
N TYR A 10 20.87 23.77 -2.56
CA TYR A 10 20.43 25.15 -2.76
C TYR A 10 18.99 25.16 -3.30
N THR A 11 18.10 25.93 -2.65
CA THR A 11 16.70 26.08 -3.05
C THR A 11 16.45 27.52 -3.49
N GLY A 12 15.79 27.70 -4.63
CA GLY A 12 15.40 29.00 -5.17
C GLY A 12 14.19 28.87 -6.11
N TRP A 13 13.51 29.97 -6.38
CA TRP A 13 12.42 30.03 -7.34
C TRP A 13 12.85 30.79 -8.61
N THR A 14 12.18 30.54 -9.73
CA THR A 14 12.43 31.20 -11.01
C THR A 14 11.23 31.03 -11.94
N THR A 15 11.11 31.89 -12.93
CA THR A 15 10.17 31.72 -14.06
C THR A 15 10.79 30.97 -15.23
N ASP A 16 12.11 30.70 -15.19
CA ASP A 16 12.85 30.00 -16.23
C ASP A 16 13.96 29.19 -15.58
N ILE A 17 13.72 27.88 -15.46
CA ILE A 17 14.62 26.93 -14.80
C ILE A 17 15.94 26.81 -15.54
N THR A 18 15.91 26.64 -16.86
CA THR A 18 17.10 26.43 -17.69
C THR A 18 18.07 27.60 -17.58
N ARG A 19 17.56 28.81 -17.74
CA ARG A 19 18.35 30.04 -17.58
C ARG A 19 18.90 30.16 -16.17
N ARG A 20 18.09 29.83 -15.13
CA ARG A 20 18.51 29.96 -13.73
C ARG A 20 19.59 28.95 -13.35
N VAL A 21 19.48 27.72 -13.79
CA VAL A 21 20.51 26.69 -13.59
C VAL A 21 21.84 27.12 -14.22
N LYS A 22 21.84 27.55 -15.49
CA LYS A 22 23.03 28.06 -16.19
C LYS A 22 23.66 29.26 -15.47
N GLN A 23 22.86 30.18 -14.90
CA GLN A 23 23.37 31.29 -14.09
C GLN A 23 24.12 30.83 -12.84
N HIS A 24 23.57 29.81 -12.14
CA HIS A 24 24.23 29.25 -10.97
C HIS A 24 25.50 28.50 -11.33
N GLN A 25 25.48 27.68 -12.38
CA GLN A 25 26.65 26.91 -12.86
C GLN A 25 27.78 27.82 -13.36
N SER A 26 27.44 28.97 -13.98
CA SER A 26 28.43 29.96 -14.45
C SER A 26 28.93 30.92 -13.36
N GLY A 27 28.60 30.69 -12.09
CA GLY A 27 29.02 31.54 -10.97
C GLY A 27 28.28 32.88 -10.90
N ARG A 28 27.26 33.12 -11.73
CA ARG A 28 26.43 34.34 -11.74
C ARG A 28 25.16 34.23 -10.91
N GLY A 29 25.01 33.13 -10.14
CA GLY A 29 23.86 32.87 -9.27
C GLY A 29 23.99 33.51 -7.88
N ALA A 30 23.33 32.89 -6.88
CA ALA A 30 23.37 33.34 -5.49
C ALA A 30 24.76 33.17 -4.85
N ASN A 31 25.04 33.97 -3.83
CA ASN A 31 26.35 33.93 -3.13
C ASN A 31 26.73 32.51 -2.66
N TYR A 32 25.76 31.76 -2.13
CA TYR A 32 25.97 30.40 -1.71
C TYR A 32 26.48 29.49 -2.85
N THR A 33 25.91 29.57 -4.05
CA THR A 33 26.30 28.77 -5.20
C THR A 33 27.55 29.26 -5.92
N LYS A 34 28.01 30.48 -5.62
CA LYS A 34 29.35 30.95 -6.03
C LYS A 34 30.47 30.30 -5.25
N MET A 35 30.22 30.03 -3.96
CA MET A 35 31.18 29.37 -3.07
C MET A 35 31.12 27.85 -3.16
N ASN A 36 29.94 27.29 -3.49
CA ASN A 36 29.66 25.86 -3.60
C ASN A 36 28.98 25.61 -4.94
N SER A 37 29.75 25.38 -5.98
CA SER A 37 29.25 25.25 -7.36
C SER A 37 28.16 24.17 -7.46
N PRO A 38 27.03 24.43 -8.15
CA PRO A 38 26.02 23.42 -8.40
C PRO A 38 26.53 22.33 -9.32
N VAL A 39 26.28 21.07 -8.94
CA VAL A 39 26.62 19.90 -9.75
C VAL A 39 25.43 19.52 -10.62
N GLU A 40 24.22 19.48 -10.01
CA GLU A 40 23.04 18.94 -10.65
C GLU A 40 21.75 19.65 -10.19
N LEU A 41 20.74 19.71 -11.09
CA LEU A 41 19.36 20.06 -10.74
C LEU A 41 18.66 18.79 -10.26
N VAL A 42 18.41 18.68 -8.95
CA VAL A 42 17.89 17.45 -8.31
C VAL A 42 16.41 17.51 -8.00
N TYR A 43 15.76 18.67 -8.09
CA TYR A 43 14.32 18.82 -7.85
C TYR A 43 13.79 20.13 -8.39
N TRP A 44 12.60 20.12 -8.97
CA TRP A 44 11.82 21.31 -9.31
C TRP A 44 10.31 21.01 -9.29
N GLU A 45 9.51 22.05 -9.17
CA GLU A 45 8.06 22.01 -9.20
C GLU A 45 7.50 23.28 -9.84
N THR A 46 6.32 23.22 -10.45
CA THR A 46 5.65 24.35 -11.07
C THR A 46 4.50 24.85 -10.20
N HIS A 47 4.27 26.16 -10.25
CA HIS A 47 3.18 26.80 -9.49
C HIS A 47 2.41 27.80 -10.35
N LYS A 48 1.10 27.91 -10.10
CA LYS A 48 0.18 28.80 -10.83
C LYS A 48 0.50 30.29 -10.64
N SER A 49 1.31 30.68 -9.68
CA SER A 49 1.73 32.07 -9.46
C SER A 49 3.08 32.17 -8.75
N ASN A 50 3.78 33.31 -8.98
CA ASN A 50 5.03 33.63 -8.30
C ASN A 50 4.90 33.70 -6.77
N GLN A 51 3.72 34.06 -6.27
CA GLN A 51 3.45 34.18 -4.85
C GLN A 51 3.41 32.80 -4.18
N ILE A 52 2.80 31.80 -4.82
CA ILE A 52 2.77 30.43 -4.36
C ILE A 52 4.18 29.81 -4.43
N ALA A 53 4.91 30.03 -5.53
CA ALA A 53 6.29 29.55 -5.69
C ALA A 53 7.23 30.07 -4.59
N ARG A 54 7.11 31.35 -4.21
CA ARG A 54 7.90 31.96 -3.11
C ARG A 54 7.54 31.37 -1.74
N LYS A 55 6.25 31.16 -1.45
CA LYS A 55 5.83 30.50 -0.19
C LYS A 55 6.42 29.09 -0.10
N ARG A 56 6.39 28.36 -1.21
CA ARG A 56 6.95 27.01 -1.29
C ARG A 56 8.48 26.97 -1.16
N GLU A 57 9.19 27.93 -1.77
CA GLU A 57 10.63 28.07 -1.59
C GLU A 57 11.01 28.27 -0.10
N ILE A 58 10.25 29.10 0.62
CA ILE A 58 10.47 29.34 2.06
C ILE A 58 10.24 28.05 2.84
N ALA A 59 9.20 27.27 2.54
CA ALA A 59 8.93 26.00 3.17
C ALA A 59 10.06 24.98 2.92
N LEU A 60 10.51 24.85 1.66
CA LEU A 60 11.62 23.97 1.30
C LEU A 60 12.95 24.39 1.99
N LYS A 61 13.20 25.70 2.16
CA LYS A 61 14.40 26.17 2.87
C LYS A 61 14.42 25.77 4.35
N LYS A 62 13.26 25.71 4.99
CA LYS A 62 13.11 25.33 6.41
C LYS A 62 13.26 23.80 6.64
N MET A 63 13.21 23.00 5.61
CA MET A 63 13.33 21.54 5.71
C MET A 63 14.75 21.11 6.07
N THR A 64 14.85 20.03 6.84
CA THR A 64 16.15 19.41 7.18
C THR A 64 16.84 18.87 5.93
N HIS A 65 18.14 18.63 6.02
CA HIS A 65 18.91 18.05 4.90
C HIS A 65 18.35 16.69 4.47
N GLN A 66 17.96 15.83 5.41
CA GLN A 66 17.35 14.52 5.11
C GLN A 66 15.99 14.64 4.42
N MET A 67 15.15 15.61 4.81
CA MET A 67 13.88 15.88 4.12
C MET A 67 14.11 16.34 2.67
N LYS A 68 15.15 17.17 2.44
CA LYS A 68 15.53 17.61 1.09
C LYS A 68 16.07 16.46 0.23
N ILE A 69 16.82 15.51 0.83
CA ILE A 69 17.20 14.27 0.14
C ILE A 69 15.98 13.48 -0.31
N LYS A 70 15.02 13.24 0.59
CA LYS A 70 13.78 12.51 0.26
C LYS A 70 12.99 13.17 -0.87
N ILE A 71 12.86 14.50 -0.83
CA ILE A 71 12.20 15.26 -1.91
C ILE A 71 12.98 15.16 -3.22
N ALA A 72 14.31 15.31 -3.18
CA ALA A 72 15.16 15.18 -4.35
C ALA A 72 15.11 13.77 -4.95
N GLN A 73 14.99 12.74 -4.13
CA GLN A 73 14.88 11.34 -4.55
C GLN A 73 13.44 10.94 -4.96
N GLY A 74 12.42 11.60 -4.40
CA GLY A 74 11.03 11.19 -4.59
C GLY A 74 10.27 11.84 -5.75
N ASN A 75 10.71 12.99 -6.25
CA ASN A 75 9.92 13.77 -7.22
C ASN A 75 10.55 13.93 -8.61
N ASN A 76 11.80 13.52 -8.82
CA ASN A 76 12.47 13.76 -10.10
C ASN A 76 12.00 12.83 -11.24
N HIS A 77 11.17 11.83 -10.95
CA HIS A 77 10.86 10.81 -11.94
C HIS A 77 9.52 10.98 -12.67
N LEU A 78 8.55 11.71 -12.10
CA LEU A 78 7.20 11.74 -12.68
C LEU A 78 6.88 13.00 -13.49
N GLU A 79 7.39 14.20 -13.14
CA GLU A 79 7.06 15.44 -13.84
C GLU A 79 8.09 15.87 -14.90
N ASP A 80 9.38 15.59 -14.71
CA ASP A 80 10.41 15.79 -15.76
C ASP A 80 10.25 14.81 -16.94
N ASN A 81 9.52 13.71 -16.70
CA ASN A 81 9.29 12.66 -17.67
C ASN A 81 7.90 12.71 -18.34
N ALA A 82 7.11 13.78 -18.20
CA ALA A 82 5.83 13.87 -18.92
C ALA A 82 6.01 13.60 -20.42
N GLN A 83 7.09 14.11 -21.02
CA GLN A 83 7.46 13.84 -22.41
C GLN A 83 8.01 12.41 -22.60
N TYR A 84 8.72 11.85 -21.62
CA TYR A 84 9.19 10.47 -21.64
C TYR A 84 8.02 9.49 -21.52
N PHE A 85 7.06 9.76 -20.64
CA PHE A 85 5.88 8.93 -20.46
C PHE A 85 4.79 9.15 -21.52
N ALA A 86 4.83 10.25 -22.27
CA ALA A 86 3.91 10.51 -23.39
C ALA A 86 4.04 9.51 -24.55
N LYS A 87 5.13 8.73 -24.58
CA LYS A 87 5.35 7.67 -25.58
C LYS A 87 4.59 6.37 -25.29
N TYR A 88 3.99 6.22 -24.10
CA TYR A 88 3.27 5.03 -23.70
C TYR A 88 1.77 5.18 -23.93
N GLU A 89 1.16 4.16 -24.54
CA GLU A 89 -0.27 4.11 -24.89
C GLU A 89 -1.17 3.96 -23.67
N TYR A 90 -0.69 3.29 -22.62
CA TYR A 90 -1.45 3.00 -21.41
C TYR A 90 -0.79 3.63 -20.20
N PHE A 91 -1.62 4.21 -19.35
CA PHE A 91 -1.25 4.59 -18.00
C PHE A 91 -2.17 3.88 -17.01
N VAL A 92 -1.61 3.25 -16.00
CA VAL A 92 -2.35 2.57 -14.93
C VAL A 92 -1.95 3.17 -13.59
N SER A 93 -2.94 3.42 -12.74
CA SER A 93 -2.70 3.76 -11.33
C SER A 93 -3.42 2.75 -10.45
N SER A 94 -2.66 2.01 -9.65
CA SER A 94 -3.17 0.99 -8.74
C SER A 94 -2.82 1.38 -7.30
N PRO A 95 -3.81 1.65 -6.43
CA PRO A 95 -3.58 2.11 -5.08
C PRO A 95 -3.06 0.98 -4.18
N GLY A 96 -2.30 1.35 -3.13
CA GLY A 96 -2.13 0.51 -1.96
C GLY A 96 -3.36 0.60 -1.05
N ARG A 97 -3.31 -0.13 0.08
CA ARG A 97 -4.41 -0.15 1.05
C ARG A 97 -3.92 -0.10 2.49
N VAL A 98 -4.80 0.35 3.38
CA VAL A 98 -4.77 0.06 4.82
C VAL A 98 -6.01 -0.74 5.19
N ASN A 99 -5.97 -1.47 6.29
CA ASN A 99 -7.17 -2.09 6.84
C ASN A 99 -7.52 -1.43 8.18
N LEU A 100 -8.76 -0.99 8.33
CA LEU A 100 -9.23 -0.32 9.54
C LEU A 100 -9.64 -1.33 10.62
N LEU A 101 -10.26 -2.44 10.23
CA LEU A 101 -10.67 -3.57 11.07
C LEU A 101 -10.77 -4.85 10.23
N GLY A 102 -10.60 -6.00 10.88
CA GLY A 102 -10.66 -7.29 10.21
C GLY A 102 -9.29 -7.86 9.82
N GLU A 103 -8.23 -7.55 10.58
CA GLU A 103 -6.94 -8.20 10.37
C GLU A 103 -7.01 -9.69 10.66
N HIS A 104 -6.41 -10.51 9.78
CA HIS A 104 -6.31 -11.96 9.91
C HIS A 104 -7.63 -12.74 9.90
N VAL A 105 -8.72 -12.10 9.43
CA VAL A 105 -10.01 -12.80 9.32
C VAL A 105 -10.38 -13.15 7.88
N ASP A 106 -9.76 -12.56 6.88
CA ASP A 106 -10.05 -12.76 5.46
C ASP A 106 -9.83 -14.20 5.00
N TYR A 107 -8.75 -14.84 5.40
CA TYR A 107 -8.53 -16.27 5.14
C TYR A 107 -9.30 -17.22 6.09
N ASN A 108 -10.06 -16.66 7.04
CA ASN A 108 -11.00 -17.36 7.92
C ASN A 108 -12.48 -17.12 7.51
N GLY A 109 -12.73 -16.54 6.32
CA GLY A 109 -14.05 -16.26 5.80
C GLY A 109 -14.75 -15.06 6.44
N GLY A 110 -14.04 -14.25 7.24
CA GLY A 110 -14.60 -13.13 7.99
C GLY A 110 -14.71 -11.82 7.20
N PRO A 111 -15.50 -10.86 7.72
CA PRO A 111 -15.60 -9.55 7.12
C PRO A 111 -14.37 -8.69 7.40
N VAL A 112 -14.00 -7.84 6.42
CA VAL A 112 -12.89 -6.88 6.52
C VAL A 112 -13.36 -5.49 6.15
N LEU A 113 -12.62 -4.46 6.60
CA LEU A 113 -12.94 -3.06 6.36
C LEU A 113 -11.70 -2.29 5.81
N PRO A 114 -11.14 -2.68 4.66
CA PRO A 114 -10.00 -1.99 4.07
C PRO A 114 -10.38 -0.66 3.41
N VAL A 115 -9.36 0.17 3.21
CA VAL A 115 -9.42 1.45 2.50
C VAL A 115 -8.30 1.50 1.48
N ALA A 116 -8.62 1.68 0.21
CA ALA A 116 -7.64 2.04 -0.81
C ALA A 116 -7.15 3.48 -0.54
N ILE A 117 -5.83 3.69 -0.57
CA ILE A 117 -5.21 4.97 -0.18
C ILE A 117 -4.65 5.74 -1.38
N ASP A 118 -4.43 7.04 -1.21
CA ASP A 118 -3.84 7.94 -2.20
C ASP A 118 -2.31 7.76 -2.40
N ARG A 119 -1.85 6.53 -2.20
CA ARG A 119 -0.51 6.05 -2.56
C ARG A 119 -0.66 4.87 -3.49
N SER A 120 0.07 4.90 -4.60
CA SER A 120 -0.20 3.98 -5.70
C SER A 120 1.08 3.55 -6.42
N VAL A 121 0.97 2.44 -7.12
CA VAL A 121 1.85 2.05 -8.21
C VAL A 121 1.36 2.78 -9.46
N SER A 122 2.26 3.45 -10.15
CA SER A 122 2.03 4.07 -11.46
C SER A 122 2.76 3.23 -12.51
N LEU A 123 2.05 2.82 -13.55
CA LEU A 123 2.54 1.95 -14.61
C LEU A 123 2.26 2.59 -15.97
N TRP A 124 3.25 2.60 -16.84
CA TRP A 124 3.15 3.05 -18.23
C TRP A 124 3.54 1.90 -19.14
N ALA A 125 2.75 1.66 -20.19
CA ALA A 125 2.99 0.51 -21.07
C ALA A 125 2.61 0.76 -22.52
N ASN A 126 3.30 0.04 -23.41
CA ASN A 126 2.91 -0.17 -24.80
C ASN A 126 2.61 -1.66 -25.00
N LYS A 127 1.55 -1.97 -25.72
CA LYS A 127 1.31 -3.36 -26.13
C LYS A 127 2.32 -3.79 -27.17
N GLN A 128 2.62 -5.08 -27.19
CA GLN A 128 3.41 -5.76 -28.22
C GLN A 128 2.53 -6.75 -28.95
N ASP A 129 2.88 -7.04 -30.22
CA ASP A 129 2.13 -8.02 -31.03
C ASP A 129 2.59 -9.47 -30.79
N ASP A 130 3.66 -9.66 -30.04
CA ASP A 130 4.21 -10.95 -29.63
C ASP A 130 3.82 -11.29 -28.17
N GLU A 131 4.36 -12.38 -27.64
CA GLU A 131 4.18 -12.82 -26.24
C GLU A 131 5.44 -12.57 -25.40
N MET A 132 6.10 -11.45 -25.67
CA MET A 132 7.27 -10.98 -24.93
C MET A 132 6.90 -9.91 -23.93
N PHE A 133 7.49 -9.99 -22.75
CA PHE A 133 7.23 -9.08 -21.65
C PHE A 133 8.55 -8.40 -21.23
N SER A 134 8.57 -7.08 -21.34
CA SER A 134 9.68 -6.23 -20.90
C SER A 134 9.18 -5.34 -19.78
N ILE A 135 9.81 -5.41 -18.61
CA ILE A 135 9.39 -4.65 -17.43
C ILE A 135 10.60 -3.96 -16.81
N LYS A 136 10.48 -2.65 -16.60
CA LYS A 136 11.46 -1.85 -15.86
C LYS A 136 10.81 -1.26 -14.60
N THR A 137 11.47 -1.38 -13.45
CA THR A 137 11.13 -0.62 -12.23
C THR A 137 12.05 0.57 -12.06
N ILE A 138 11.47 1.77 -11.95
CA ILE A 138 12.23 3.03 -11.81
C ILE A 138 12.88 3.08 -10.43
N ASP A 139 12.15 2.67 -9.38
CA ASP A 139 12.56 2.86 -7.99
C ASP A 139 13.79 2.01 -7.60
N LEU A 140 14.00 0.88 -8.29
CA LEU A 140 15.13 -0.03 -8.07
C LEU A 140 16.16 0.05 -9.20
N ASP A 141 15.86 0.77 -10.29
CA ASP A 141 16.65 0.80 -11.55
C ASP A 141 16.99 -0.62 -12.05
N LEU A 142 15.99 -1.51 -12.06
CA LEU A 142 16.11 -2.90 -12.50
C LEU A 142 15.14 -3.15 -13.67
N ASP A 143 15.54 -4.06 -14.54
CA ASP A 143 14.72 -4.51 -15.66
C ASP A 143 14.72 -6.04 -15.79
N ILE A 144 13.70 -6.57 -16.45
CA ILE A 144 13.58 -7.99 -16.78
C ILE A 144 12.85 -8.16 -18.10
N ASN A 145 13.29 -9.18 -18.87
CA ASN A 145 12.61 -9.64 -20.05
C ASN A 145 12.29 -11.14 -19.90
N PHE A 146 11.07 -11.53 -20.21
CA PHE A 146 10.64 -12.93 -20.17
C PHE A 146 9.57 -13.20 -21.22
N SER A 147 9.32 -14.48 -21.52
CA SER A 147 8.28 -14.95 -22.44
C SER A 147 7.33 -15.91 -21.72
N VAL A 148 6.23 -16.26 -22.34
CA VAL A 148 5.31 -17.29 -21.85
C VAL A 148 6.04 -18.63 -21.59
N GLU A 149 7.02 -18.99 -22.43
CA GLU A 149 7.80 -20.22 -22.27
C GLU A 149 8.72 -20.15 -21.02
N SER A 150 9.47 -19.07 -20.85
CA SER A 150 10.40 -18.90 -19.71
C SER A 150 9.67 -18.72 -18.37
N LEU A 151 8.45 -18.19 -18.40
CA LEU A 151 7.60 -17.94 -17.26
C LEU A 151 7.31 -19.21 -16.42
N GLN A 152 7.08 -20.36 -17.08
CA GLN A 152 6.76 -21.61 -16.40
C GLN A 152 7.84 -22.06 -15.40
N ASN A 153 9.10 -21.75 -15.70
CA ASN A 153 10.25 -22.10 -14.88
C ASN A 153 10.74 -20.95 -14.00
N LYS A 154 10.03 -19.81 -13.98
CA LYS A 154 10.43 -18.58 -13.30
C LYS A 154 11.82 -18.09 -13.73
N LEU A 155 12.10 -18.14 -15.04
CA LEU A 155 13.35 -17.73 -15.65
C LEU A 155 13.16 -16.48 -16.51
N ASP A 156 14.20 -15.66 -16.59
CA ASP A 156 14.29 -14.58 -17.59
C ASP A 156 14.72 -15.15 -18.97
N MET A 157 14.78 -14.27 -19.98
CA MET A 157 15.21 -14.66 -21.35
C MET A 157 16.66 -15.13 -21.44
N ARG A 158 17.49 -14.90 -20.43
CA ARG A 158 18.88 -15.36 -20.36
C ARG A 158 18.99 -16.69 -19.63
N GLY A 159 17.88 -17.25 -19.16
CA GLY A 159 17.82 -18.48 -18.36
C GLY A 159 18.21 -18.26 -16.89
N ALA A 160 18.31 -17.03 -16.42
CA ALA A 160 18.53 -16.71 -15.02
C ALA A 160 17.23 -16.72 -14.22
N LYS A 161 17.30 -17.07 -12.94
CA LYS A 161 16.13 -17.04 -12.05
C LYS A 161 15.57 -15.62 -11.93
N MET A 162 14.25 -15.47 -12.05
CA MET A 162 13.58 -14.18 -11.84
C MET A 162 13.83 -13.65 -10.43
N PRO A 163 14.14 -12.35 -10.27
CA PRO A 163 14.23 -11.72 -8.96
C PRO A 163 12.83 -11.60 -8.33
N ASP A 164 12.77 -11.58 -6.99
CA ASP A 164 11.52 -11.61 -6.23
C ASP A 164 10.51 -10.54 -6.67
N TRP A 165 10.95 -9.32 -6.97
CA TRP A 165 10.05 -8.24 -7.41
C TRP A 165 9.36 -8.54 -8.74
N ALA A 166 10.01 -9.29 -9.63
CA ALA A 166 9.49 -9.63 -10.95
C ALA A 166 8.48 -10.78 -10.91
N LEU A 167 8.47 -11.56 -9.83
CA LEU A 167 7.49 -12.64 -9.67
C LEU A 167 6.05 -12.12 -9.62
N TYR A 168 5.81 -10.92 -9.07
CA TYR A 168 4.47 -10.34 -8.97
C TYR A 168 3.87 -10.01 -10.34
N PRO A 169 4.49 -9.20 -11.21
CA PRO A 169 3.95 -8.98 -12.55
C PRO A 169 3.92 -10.26 -13.40
N ALA A 170 4.93 -11.14 -13.27
CA ALA A 170 4.97 -12.42 -13.98
C ALA A 170 3.84 -13.36 -13.58
N SER A 171 3.46 -13.38 -12.29
CA SER A 171 2.36 -14.21 -11.77
C SER A 171 1.02 -13.91 -12.44
N ILE A 172 0.80 -12.66 -12.86
CA ILE A 172 -0.45 -12.25 -13.55
C ILE A 172 -0.57 -12.92 -14.91
N ILE A 173 0.52 -12.96 -15.67
CA ILE A 173 0.55 -13.64 -16.97
C ILE A 173 0.32 -15.15 -16.79
N TRP A 174 0.99 -15.73 -15.78
CA TRP A 174 0.82 -17.14 -15.41
C TRP A 174 -0.65 -17.45 -15.03
N ALA A 175 -1.25 -16.63 -14.18
CA ALA A 175 -2.64 -16.82 -13.76
C ALA A 175 -3.63 -16.64 -14.92
N ALA A 176 -3.36 -15.70 -15.83
CA ALA A 176 -4.17 -15.52 -17.05
C ALA A 176 -4.15 -16.78 -17.91
N LEU A 177 -2.96 -17.34 -18.17
CA LEU A 177 -2.82 -18.58 -18.93
C LEU A 177 -3.52 -19.77 -18.27
N LYS A 178 -3.37 -19.89 -16.94
CA LYS A 178 -4.05 -20.92 -16.14
C LYS A 178 -5.58 -20.84 -16.25
N ASN A 179 -6.12 -19.64 -16.37
CA ASN A 179 -7.56 -19.37 -16.52
C ASN A 179 -7.99 -19.25 -17.98
N GLN A 180 -7.14 -19.63 -18.94
CA GLN A 180 -7.41 -19.59 -20.38
C GLN A 180 -7.79 -18.18 -20.90
N LEU A 181 -7.33 -17.14 -20.22
CA LEU A 181 -7.46 -15.77 -20.68
C LEU A 181 -6.40 -15.48 -21.75
N PRO A 182 -6.73 -14.71 -22.81
CA PRO A 182 -5.76 -14.33 -23.82
C PRO A 182 -4.63 -13.49 -23.21
N VAL A 183 -3.41 -13.68 -23.71
CA VAL A 183 -2.24 -12.89 -23.31
C VAL A 183 -1.61 -12.24 -24.53
N LYS A 184 -1.06 -11.04 -24.34
CA LYS A 184 -0.25 -10.32 -25.33
C LYS A 184 0.93 -9.69 -24.63
N GLY A 185 2.05 -9.58 -25.31
CA GLY A 185 3.23 -8.94 -24.81
C GLY A 185 3.05 -7.44 -24.54
N PHE A 186 3.93 -6.91 -23.74
CA PHE A 186 4.00 -5.48 -23.48
C PHE A 186 5.43 -5.05 -23.10
N ASP A 187 5.73 -3.77 -23.35
CA ASP A 187 6.85 -3.05 -22.77
C ASP A 187 6.31 -2.08 -21.72
N ALA A 188 6.73 -2.26 -20.46
CA ALA A 188 6.19 -1.51 -19.35
C ALA A 188 7.29 -0.96 -18.43
N ILE A 189 7.03 0.23 -17.89
CA ILE A 189 7.84 0.83 -16.84
C ILE A 189 6.93 1.23 -15.68
N PHE A 190 7.35 0.97 -14.44
CA PHE A 190 6.56 1.32 -13.27
C PHE A 190 7.37 1.94 -12.15
N SER A 191 6.68 2.72 -11.31
CA SER A 191 7.19 3.32 -10.07
C SER A 191 6.12 3.25 -8.98
N SER A 192 6.52 3.26 -7.72
CA SER A 192 5.61 3.17 -6.58
C SER A 192 5.91 4.25 -5.52
N ASN A 193 4.87 4.95 -5.07
CA ASN A 193 4.94 5.75 -3.85
C ASN A 193 4.30 5.06 -2.63
N VAL A 194 3.90 3.79 -2.79
CA VAL A 194 3.53 2.91 -1.68
C VAL A 194 4.81 2.45 -0.98
N PRO A 195 5.02 2.72 0.30
CA PRO A 195 6.22 2.32 1.02
C PRO A 195 6.44 0.80 0.97
N ILE A 196 7.61 0.39 0.46
CA ILE A 196 7.94 -1.03 0.29
C ILE A 196 8.17 -1.68 1.66
N GLY A 197 7.53 -2.82 1.90
CA GLY A 197 7.69 -3.59 3.15
C GLY A 197 6.96 -3.00 4.37
N ALA A 198 6.29 -1.87 4.22
CA ALA A 198 5.55 -1.20 5.28
C ALA A 198 4.18 -1.85 5.59
N GLY A 199 3.73 -2.81 4.77
CA GLY A 199 2.44 -3.50 4.96
C GLY A 199 1.25 -2.77 4.39
N LEU A 200 1.49 -1.90 3.42
CA LEU A 200 0.48 -1.13 2.71
C LEU A 200 0.10 -1.77 1.36
N SER A 201 0.36 -3.07 1.21
CA SER A 201 0.03 -3.91 0.03
C SER A 201 0.64 -3.42 -1.28
N SER A 202 1.93 -3.10 -1.26
CA SER A 202 2.64 -2.76 -2.50
C SER A 202 2.66 -3.93 -3.50
N SER A 203 2.71 -5.19 -3.05
CA SER A 203 2.61 -6.38 -3.90
C SER A 203 1.27 -6.43 -4.63
N ALA A 204 0.17 -6.39 -3.88
CA ALA A 204 -1.18 -6.40 -4.46
C ALA A 204 -1.42 -5.21 -5.40
N ALA A 205 -0.88 -4.02 -5.08
CA ALA A 205 -0.95 -2.86 -5.97
C ALA A 205 -0.22 -3.08 -7.30
N VAL A 206 0.95 -3.76 -7.27
CA VAL A 206 1.67 -4.17 -8.49
C VAL A 206 0.85 -5.19 -9.26
N GLU A 207 0.38 -6.26 -8.61
CA GLU A 207 -0.44 -7.31 -9.23
C GLU A 207 -1.67 -6.75 -9.92
N ILE A 208 -2.49 -5.99 -9.19
CA ILE A 208 -3.70 -5.37 -9.72
C ILE A 208 -3.39 -4.38 -10.85
N GLY A 209 -2.29 -3.63 -10.75
CA GLY A 209 -1.86 -2.72 -11.81
C GLY A 209 -1.56 -3.45 -13.13
N PHE A 210 -0.77 -4.53 -13.06
CA PHE A 210 -0.46 -5.34 -14.24
C PHE A 210 -1.67 -6.15 -14.74
N ALA A 211 -2.52 -6.64 -13.85
CA ALA A 211 -3.76 -7.33 -14.24
C ALA A 211 -4.74 -6.40 -14.96
N ALA A 212 -4.90 -5.15 -14.47
CA ALA A 212 -5.72 -4.14 -15.12
C ALA A 212 -5.15 -3.74 -16.49
N LEU A 213 -3.83 -3.62 -16.62
CA LEU A 213 -3.17 -3.41 -17.92
C LEU A 213 -3.49 -4.55 -18.88
N MET A 214 -3.31 -5.80 -18.46
CA MET A 214 -3.57 -6.97 -19.29
C MET A 214 -5.04 -7.07 -19.68
N ARG A 215 -5.97 -6.75 -18.78
CA ARG A 215 -7.41 -6.69 -19.07
C ARG A 215 -7.70 -5.74 -20.24
N GLU A 216 -7.09 -4.56 -20.25
CA GLU A 216 -7.27 -3.58 -21.34
C GLU A 216 -6.59 -4.02 -22.64
N ILE A 217 -5.34 -4.48 -22.59
CA ILE A 217 -4.58 -4.92 -23.78
C ILE A 217 -5.24 -6.12 -24.47
N CYS A 218 -5.79 -7.06 -23.68
CA CYS A 218 -6.32 -8.34 -24.16
C CYS A 218 -7.85 -8.41 -24.19
N ASP A 219 -8.54 -7.30 -23.84
CA ASP A 219 -10.02 -7.21 -23.78
C ASP A 219 -10.65 -8.31 -22.90
N TRP A 220 -10.11 -8.52 -21.70
CA TRP A 220 -10.69 -9.48 -20.75
C TRP A 220 -12.05 -9.01 -20.27
N ARG A 221 -13.04 -9.89 -20.34
CA ARG A 221 -14.41 -9.62 -19.89
C ARG A 221 -14.60 -10.05 -18.44
N ILE A 222 -13.78 -9.49 -17.53
CA ILE A 222 -13.83 -9.71 -16.08
C ILE A 222 -13.99 -8.40 -15.35
N ASP A 223 -14.76 -8.42 -14.25
CA ASP A 223 -14.93 -7.27 -13.37
C ASP A 223 -13.77 -7.13 -12.35
N ASP A 224 -13.78 -6.06 -11.55
CA ASP A 224 -12.71 -5.79 -10.59
C ASP A 224 -12.64 -6.84 -9.46
N THR A 225 -13.76 -7.48 -9.10
CA THR A 225 -13.77 -8.59 -8.13
C THR A 225 -13.11 -9.85 -8.72
N GLN A 226 -13.41 -10.16 -9.95
CA GLN A 226 -12.78 -11.27 -10.68
C GLN A 226 -11.28 -11.00 -10.92
N LEU A 227 -10.92 -9.73 -11.17
CA LEU A 227 -9.53 -9.30 -11.27
C LEU A 227 -8.78 -9.54 -9.95
N ALA A 228 -9.39 -9.19 -8.81
CA ALA A 228 -8.81 -9.43 -7.49
C ALA A 228 -8.61 -10.92 -7.19
N LEU A 229 -9.57 -11.77 -7.56
CA LEU A 229 -9.47 -13.24 -7.41
C LEU A 229 -8.35 -13.83 -8.28
N LEU A 230 -8.19 -13.32 -9.51
CA LEU A 230 -7.09 -13.71 -10.39
C LEU A 230 -5.74 -13.39 -9.76
N CYS A 231 -5.58 -12.19 -9.20
CA CYS A 231 -4.35 -11.74 -8.54
C CYS A 231 -4.08 -12.53 -7.25
N GLN A 232 -5.09 -12.82 -6.45
CA GLN A 232 -4.94 -13.69 -5.27
C GLN A 232 -4.44 -15.08 -5.65
N THR A 233 -5.00 -15.68 -6.71
CA THR A 233 -4.54 -16.97 -7.25
C THR A 233 -3.09 -16.88 -7.73
N ALA A 234 -2.73 -15.79 -8.39
CA ALA A 234 -1.38 -15.52 -8.85
C ALA A 234 -0.37 -15.45 -7.69
N GLU A 235 -0.69 -14.72 -6.63
CA GLU A 235 0.18 -14.59 -5.45
C GLU A 235 0.30 -15.92 -4.70
N ASN A 236 -0.80 -16.63 -4.49
CA ASN A 236 -0.81 -17.89 -3.76
C ASN A 236 -0.05 -19.01 -4.49
N ASP A 237 -0.38 -19.22 -5.77
CA ASP A 237 0.08 -20.41 -6.50
C ASP A 237 1.42 -20.20 -7.22
N TYR A 238 1.68 -18.97 -7.70
CA TYR A 238 2.92 -18.69 -8.43
C TYR A 238 3.98 -18.02 -7.56
N VAL A 239 3.64 -16.96 -6.84
CA VAL A 239 4.62 -16.31 -5.94
C VAL A 239 4.88 -17.20 -4.74
N GLY A 240 3.86 -17.85 -4.19
CA GLY A 240 3.94 -18.80 -3.06
C GLY A 240 3.66 -18.15 -1.70
N VAL A 241 2.91 -17.04 -1.70
CA VAL A 241 2.47 -16.34 -0.49
C VAL A 241 0.99 -16.65 -0.24
N ASN A 242 0.68 -17.39 0.82
CA ASN A 242 -0.70 -17.80 1.14
C ASN A 242 -1.51 -16.64 1.76
N CYS A 243 -1.89 -15.66 0.95
CA CYS A 243 -2.70 -14.51 1.39
C CYS A 243 -4.22 -14.76 1.30
N GLY A 244 -5.01 -13.97 2.04
CA GLY A 244 -6.45 -13.79 1.81
C GLY A 244 -6.69 -12.83 0.62
N ILE A 245 -7.98 -12.50 0.36
CA ILE A 245 -8.33 -11.67 -0.81
C ILE A 245 -8.31 -10.16 -0.53
N MET A 246 -8.24 -9.76 0.73
CA MET A 246 -8.47 -8.38 1.18
C MET A 246 -7.61 -7.36 0.43
N ASP A 247 -6.34 -7.65 0.23
CA ASP A 247 -5.36 -6.74 -0.32
C ASP A 247 -5.64 -6.42 -1.79
N GLN A 248 -5.77 -7.46 -2.60
CA GLN A 248 -6.09 -7.35 -4.03
C GLN A 248 -7.48 -6.74 -4.22
N PHE A 249 -8.45 -7.15 -3.40
CA PHE A 249 -9.81 -6.63 -3.48
C PHE A 249 -9.84 -5.12 -3.21
N ALA A 250 -9.17 -4.65 -2.19
CA ALA A 250 -9.12 -3.22 -1.85
C ALA A 250 -8.43 -2.39 -2.94
N CYS A 251 -7.32 -2.89 -3.50
CA CYS A 251 -6.61 -2.22 -4.59
C CYS A 251 -7.46 -2.14 -5.87
N ALA A 252 -8.28 -3.15 -6.15
CA ALA A 252 -9.15 -3.19 -7.34
C ALA A 252 -10.42 -2.34 -7.17
N ASN A 253 -11.12 -2.49 -6.03
CA ASN A 253 -12.49 -1.99 -5.84
C ASN A 253 -12.58 -0.70 -5.00
N GLY A 254 -11.47 -0.05 -4.65
CA GLY A 254 -11.43 1.16 -3.82
C GLY A 254 -12.48 2.21 -4.22
N VAL A 255 -13.04 2.92 -3.25
CA VAL A 255 -14.04 3.98 -3.44
C VAL A 255 -13.57 5.26 -2.74
N ASN A 256 -13.71 6.40 -3.42
CA ASN A 256 -13.36 7.70 -2.84
C ASN A 256 -14.14 7.96 -1.54
N ASN A 257 -13.43 8.45 -0.52
CA ASN A 257 -13.99 8.81 0.78
C ASN A 257 -14.76 7.67 1.47
N ALA A 258 -14.43 6.41 1.19
CA ALA A 258 -15.09 5.27 1.81
C ALA A 258 -14.11 4.14 2.15
N ALA A 259 -14.41 3.41 3.22
CA ALA A 259 -13.90 2.07 3.45
C ALA A 259 -14.75 1.06 2.67
N LEU A 260 -14.23 -0.14 2.47
CA LEU A 260 -14.96 -1.23 1.82
C LEU A 260 -15.35 -2.26 2.87
N TYR A 261 -16.65 -2.43 3.13
CA TYR A 261 -17.08 -3.65 3.79
C TYR A 261 -17.03 -4.80 2.79
N LEU A 262 -16.24 -5.82 3.08
CA LEU A 262 -16.16 -7.04 2.28
C LEU A 262 -16.35 -8.26 3.18
N ASN A 263 -17.36 -9.06 2.92
CA ASN A 263 -17.47 -10.41 3.48
C ASN A 263 -16.69 -11.37 2.59
N THR A 264 -15.56 -11.88 3.07
CA THR A 264 -14.60 -12.63 2.24
C THR A 264 -15.06 -14.04 1.87
N SER A 265 -16.04 -14.62 2.59
CA SER A 265 -16.61 -15.94 2.25
C SER A 265 -17.63 -15.87 1.11
N SER A 266 -18.41 -14.79 1.05
CA SER A 266 -19.48 -14.62 0.05
C SER A 266 -19.12 -13.64 -1.06
N LEU A 267 -18.04 -12.89 -0.91
CA LEU A 267 -17.59 -11.78 -1.75
C LEU A 267 -18.65 -10.65 -1.88
N LYS A 268 -19.61 -10.61 -1.00
CA LYS A 268 -20.55 -9.47 -0.91
C LYS A 268 -19.85 -8.28 -0.30
N TRP A 269 -19.96 -7.13 -0.94
CA TRP A 269 -19.30 -5.91 -0.50
C TRP A 269 -20.15 -4.67 -0.79
N TYR A 270 -19.83 -3.59 -0.07
CA TYR A 270 -20.37 -2.26 -0.32
C TYR A 270 -19.47 -1.19 0.30
N PRO A 271 -19.47 0.04 -0.24
CA PRO A 271 -18.72 1.14 0.35
C PRO A 271 -19.40 1.62 1.65
N VAL A 272 -18.56 1.93 2.63
CA VAL A 272 -18.93 2.53 3.92
C VAL A 272 -18.31 3.91 3.99
N PRO A 273 -19.07 5.01 3.87
CA PRO A 273 -18.54 6.36 3.86
C PRO A 273 -17.73 6.68 5.12
N LEU A 274 -16.59 7.35 4.93
CA LEU A 274 -15.81 7.94 6.01
C LEU A 274 -16.22 9.42 6.17
N PRO A 275 -16.31 9.94 7.42
CA PRO A 275 -16.60 11.36 7.65
C PRO A 275 -15.58 12.28 6.97
N GLU A 276 -16.00 13.45 6.47
CA GLU A 276 -15.13 14.39 5.74
C GLU A 276 -14.13 15.12 6.64
N ASP A 277 -14.42 15.20 7.92
CA ASP A 277 -13.62 15.85 8.96
C ASP A 277 -12.55 14.95 9.59
N VAL A 278 -12.44 13.70 9.12
CA VAL A 278 -11.38 12.77 9.54
C VAL A 278 -10.32 12.56 8.45
N ILE A 279 -9.16 12.09 8.86
CA ILE A 279 -8.05 11.73 7.99
C ILE A 279 -7.33 10.49 8.54
N LEU A 280 -6.74 9.70 7.66
CA LEU A 280 -5.92 8.55 8.01
C LEU A 280 -4.46 8.99 8.19
N ILE A 281 -3.87 8.66 9.32
CA ILE A 281 -2.43 8.82 9.55
C ILE A 281 -1.83 7.42 9.67
N ILE A 282 -0.83 7.17 8.85
CA ILE A 282 -0.10 5.91 8.81
C ILE A 282 1.31 6.17 9.35
N ALA A 283 1.72 5.45 10.38
CA ALA A 283 3.08 5.54 10.91
C ALA A 283 3.83 4.24 10.67
N ASP A 284 4.93 4.32 9.93
CA ASP A 284 5.81 3.19 9.62
C ASP A 284 6.90 3.08 10.71
N SER A 285 6.87 2.00 11.47
CA SER A 285 7.87 1.73 12.52
C SER A 285 9.29 1.49 11.99
N LYS A 286 9.45 1.29 10.67
CA LYS A 286 10.71 0.89 9.99
C LYS A 286 11.29 -0.44 10.47
N VAL A 287 10.53 -1.19 11.27
CA VAL A 287 10.94 -2.54 11.67
C VAL A 287 10.65 -3.49 10.50
N LYS A 288 11.73 -4.06 9.94
CA LYS A 288 11.63 -5.04 8.85
C LYS A 288 11.07 -6.36 9.36
N ARG A 289 10.20 -6.96 8.59
CA ARG A 289 9.49 -8.21 8.90
C ARG A 289 10.34 -9.45 8.58
N ALA A 290 11.50 -9.60 9.20
CA ALA A 290 12.47 -10.66 8.86
C ALA A 290 11.93 -12.10 9.00
N LEU A 291 10.90 -12.34 9.82
CA LEU A 291 10.29 -13.66 10.05
C LEU A 291 8.76 -13.68 9.84
N ALA A 292 8.21 -12.64 9.18
CA ALA A 292 6.77 -12.50 9.09
C ALA A 292 6.08 -13.61 8.30
N SER A 293 6.70 -14.18 7.26
CA SER A 293 6.07 -15.23 6.45
C SER A 293 5.89 -16.54 7.24
N SER A 294 6.89 -16.96 8.01
CA SER A 294 6.78 -18.16 8.83
C SER A 294 5.78 -18.00 9.98
N ALA A 295 5.86 -16.87 10.69
CA ALA A 295 4.94 -16.56 11.78
C ALA A 295 3.49 -16.33 11.30
N TYR A 296 3.30 -15.73 10.12
CA TYR A 296 1.99 -15.60 9.48
C TYR A 296 1.38 -16.98 9.18
N ASN A 297 2.17 -17.86 8.54
CA ASN A 297 1.72 -19.23 8.25
C ASN A 297 1.38 -20.02 9.52
N GLU A 298 2.15 -19.85 10.59
CA GLU A 298 1.86 -20.45 11.90
C GLU A 298 0.49 -20.02 12.46
N ARG A 299 0.15 -18.72 12.34
CA ARG A 299 -1.17 -18.21 12.76
C ARG A 299 -2.30 -18.84 11.95
N ARG A 300 -2.10 -18.97 10.63
CA ARG A 300 -3.06 -19.63 9.75
C ARG A 300 -3.27 -21.10 10.12
N VAL A 301 -2.19 -21.85 10.31
CA VAL A 301 -2.25 -23.27 10.75
C VAL A 301 -2.99 -23.40 12.08
N SER A 302 -2.73 -22.51 13.04
CA SER A 302 -3.44 -22.53 14.33
C SER A 302 -4.95 -22.29 14.19
N CYS A 303 -5.37 -21.41 13.25
CA CYS A 303 -6.78 -21.19 12.95
C CYS A 303 -7.42 -22.40 12.24
N GLU A 304 -6.69 -23.03 11.31
CA GLU A 304 -7.15 -24.24 10.61
C GLU A 304 -7.33 -25.42 11.60
N GLU A 305 -6.44 -25.56 12.58
CA GLU A 305 -6.55 -26.54 13.66
C GLU A 305 -7.79 -26.25 14.52
N ALA A 306 -7.96 -25.00 14.97
CA ALA A 306 -9.14 -24.61 15.73
C ALA A 306 -10.44 -24.88 14.95
N PHE A 307 -10.48 -24.56 13.67
CA PHE A 307 -11.62 -24.83 12.80
C PHE A 307 -11.93 -26.32 12.71
N LYS A 308 -10.93 -27.18 12.50
CA LYS A 308 -11.11 -28.65 12.43
C LYS A 308 -11.73 -29.22 13.71
N ILE A 309 -11.28 -28.75 14.87
CA ILE A 309 -11.82 -29.22 16.18
C ILE A 309 -13.25 -28.73 16.37
N LEU A 310 -13.50 -27.42 16.13
CA LEU A 310 -14.83 -26.82 16.33
C LEU A 310 -15.88 -27.36 15.34
N LYS A 311 -15.47 -27.68 14.11
CA LYS A 311 -16.36 -28.29 13.10
C LYS A 311 -16.92 -29.64 13.51
N GLN A 312 -16.22 -30.42 14.40
CA GLN A 312 -16.74 -31.68 14.95
C GLN A 312 -17.98 -31.43 15.82
N HIS A 313 -18.04 -30.28 16.49
CA HIS A 313 -19.18 -29.88 17.34
C HIS A 313 -20.21 -29.06 16.59
N LEU A 314 -19.80 -28.37 15.54
CA LEU A 314 -20.61 -27.43 14.72
C LEU A 314 -20.51 -27.80 13.22
N PRO A 315 -21.10 -28.92 12.79
CA PRO A 315 -20.87 -29.45 11.42
C PRO A 315 -21.36 -28.50 10.30
N ALA A 316 -22.25 -27.56 10.61
CA ALA A 316 -22.80 -26.62 9.64
C ALA A 316 -21.85 -25.44 9.30
N ILE A 317 -20.78 -25.18 10.08
CA ILE A 317 -19.86 -24.08 9.78
C ILE A 317 -18.94 -24.44 8.60
N ASN A 318 -18.61 -23.45 7.79
CA ASN A 318 -17.63 -23.56 6.71
C ASN A 318 -16.34 -22.81 7.01
N PHE A 319 -16.39 -21.83 7.92
CA PHE A 319 -15.27 -20.98 8.33
C PHE A 319 -15.32 -20.72 9.85
N LEU A 320 -14.20 -20.28 10.45
CA LEU A 320 -14.20 -19.82 11.85
C LEU A 320 -15.14 -18.62 12.06
N SER A 321 -15.30 -17.77 11.07
CA SER A 321 -16.19 -16.60 11.09
C SER A 321 -17.66 -16.94 11.21
N ASP A 322 -18.08 -18.17 10.89
CA ASP A 322 -19.47 -18.62 11.02
C ASP A 322 -19.86 -18.85 12.49
N ILE A 323 -18.88 -19.00 13.38
CA ILE A 323 -19.09 -19.35 14.78
C ILE A 323 -19.59 -18.10 15.54
N LYS A 324 -20.72 -18.26 16.23
CA LYS A 324 -21.24 -17.19 17.10
C LYS A 324 -20.53 -17.21 18.47
N PRO A 325 -20.44 -16.06 19.15
CA PRO A 325 -19.76 -15.97 20.43
C PRO A 325 -20.26 -16.92 21.52
N ASP A 326 -21.57 -17.10 21.60
CA ASP A 326 -22.20 -18.03 22.53
C ASP A 326 -21.81 -19.49 22.23
N GLN A 327 -21.78 -19.86 20.95
CA GLN A 327 -21.26 -21.18 20.52
C GLN A 327 -19.78 -21.32 20.88
N PHE A 328 -18.96 -20.27 20.63
CA PHE A 328 -17.55 -20.29 20.96
C PHE A 328 -17.31 -20.35 22.48
N GLN A 329 -18.10 -19.66 23.28
CA GLN A 329 -18.03 -19.75 24.75
C GLN A 329 -18.22 -21.16 25.26
N TYR A 330 -19.07 -21.95 24.60
CA TYR A 330 -19.35 -23.35 24.98
C TYR A 330 -18.30 -24.31 24.42
N TYR A 331 -18.12 -24.32 23.08
CA TYR A 331 -17.29 -25.30 22.40
C TYR A 331 -15.80 -24.96 22.37
N GLY A 332 -15.43 -23.70 22.53
CA GLY A 332 -14.03 -23.25 22.57
C GLY A 332 -13.20 -23.86 23.67
N LYS A 333 -13.86 -24.41 24.74
CA LYS A 333 -13.21 -25.15 25.84
C LYS A 333 -12.51 -26.43 25.38
N SER A 334 -12.83 -26.95 24.20
CA SER A 334 -12.17 -28.10 23.59
C SER A 334 -10.82 -27.80 22.93
N LEU A 335 -10.52 -26.50 22.76
CA LEU A 335 -9.28 -26.02 22.12
C LEU A 335 -8.12 -25.98 23.13
N SER A 336 -6.90 -26.07 22.61
CA SER A 336 -5.71 -25.72 23.39
C SER A 336 -5.72 -24.19 23.67
N GLU A 337 -4.95 -23.75 24.66
CA GLU A 337 -4.85 -22.30 24.99
C GLU A 337 -4.47 -21.48 23.77
N LEU A 338 -3.51 -21.96 22.97
CA LEU A 338 -3.04 -21.28 21.78
C LEU A 338 -4.13 -21.17 20.72
N THR A 339 -4.73 -22.28 20.31
CA THR A 339 -5.78 -22.31 19.29
C THR A 339 -7.04 -21.57 19.75
N PHE A 340 -7.35 -21.59 21.05
CA PHE A 340 -8.42 -20.78 21.64
C PHE A 340 -8.19 -19.28 21.45
N LYS A 341 -6.98 -18.79 21.79
CA LYS A 341 -6.62 -17.38 21.62
C LYS A 341 -6.77 -16.92 20.16
N ARG A 342 -6.27 -17.72 19.21
CA ARG A 342 -6.36 -17.40 17.77
C ARG A 342 -7.81 -17.38 17.28
N ALA A 343 -8.58 -18.42 17.59
CA ALA A 343 -10.00 -18.48 17.23
C ALA A 343 -10.82 -17.37 17.87
N LYS A 344 -10.54 -17.05 19.15
CA LYS A 344 -11.20 -15.93 19.84
C LYS A 344 -10.96 -14.61 19.14
N HIS A 345 -9.71 -14.33 18.75
CA HIS A 345 -9.42 -13.11 17.97
C HIS A 345 -10.28 -13.04 16.71
N VAL A 346 -10.32 -14.11 15.91
CA VAL A 346 -11.07 -14.15 14.64
C VAL A 346 -12.56 -13.87 14.87
N ILE A 347 -13.18 -14.57 15.83
CA ILE A 347 -14.62 -14.45 16.11
C ILE A 347 -14.95 -13.03 16.63
N ASP A 348 -14.16 -12.52 17.58
CA ASP A 348 -14.36 -11.19 18.15
C ASP A 348 -14.10 -10.09 17.09
N GLU A 349 -13.11 -10.27 16.21
CA GLU A 349 -12.77 -9.28 15.17
C GLU A 349 -13.87 -9.21 14.10
N CYS A 350 -14.46 -10.35 13.73
CA CYS A 350 -15.63 -10.35 12.84
C CYS A 350 -16.77 -9.50 13.40
N GLN A 351 -17.06 -9.63 14.71
CA GLN A 351 -18.08 -8.80 15.36
C GLN A 351 -17.69 -7.31 15.41
N ARG A 352 -16.40 -7.03 15.66
CA ARG A 352 -15.91 -5.64 15.65
C ARG A 352 -16.11 -4.98 14.29
N VAL A 353 -15.88 -5.71 13.19
CA VAL A 353 -16.13 -5.18 11.83
C VAL A 353 -17.62 -4.84 11.63
N GLU A 354 -18.52 -5.74 12.01
CA GLU A 354 -19.97 -5.48 11.87
C GLU A 354 -20.41 -4.24 12.68
N GLN A 355 -20.01 -4.16 13.95
CA GLN A 355 -20.29 -3.00 14.79
C GLN A 355 -19.68 -1.71 14.26
N ALA A 356 -18.46 -1.78 13.70
CA ALA A 356 -17.76 -0.65 13.14
C ALA A 356 -18.51 -0.05 11.94
N VAL A 357 -19.06 -0.89 11.09
CA VAL A 357 -19.89 -0.45 9.96
C VAL A 357 -21.12 0.32 10.47
N ASP A 358 -21.77 -0.17 11.52
CA ASP A 358 -22.95 0.51 12.08
C ASP A 358 -22.56 1.87 12.69
N PHE A 359 -21.44 1.96 13.41
CA PHE A 359 -20.95 3.23 13.95
C PHE A 359 -20.61 4.24 12.85
N LEU A 360 -19.91 3.80 11.79
CA LEU A 360 -19.59 4.69 10.66
C LEU A 360 -20.86 5.19 9.95
N LYS A 361 -21.84 4.31 9.70
CA LYS A 361 -23.12 4.70 9.09
C LYS A 361 -23.91 5.70 9.92
N ASN A 362 -23.77 5.65 11.25
CA ASN A 362 -24.42 6.57 12.18
C ASN A 362 -23.57 7.82 12.51
N GLY A 363 -22.39 7.96 11.92
CA GLY A 363 -21.49 9.08 12.17
C GLY A 363 -20.79 9.06 13.55
N ASP A 364 -20.86 7.92 14.28
CA ASP A 364 -20.21 7.77 15.59
C ASP A 364 -18.74 7.34 15.44
N ILE A 365 -17.91 8.29 15.01
CA ILE A 365 -16.49 8.06 14.81
C ILE A 365 -15.76 7.76 16.12
N GLY A 366 -16.26 8.26 17.25
CA GLY A 366 -15.68 7.99 18.57
C GLY A 366 -15.82 6.52 18.96
N SER A 367 -17.00 5.92 18.78
CA SER A 367 -17.21 4.49 19.04
C SER A 367 -16.44 3.62 18.04
N PHE A 368 -16.40 4.02 16.76
CA PHE A 368 -15.58 3.38 15.75
C PHE A 368 -14.09 3.33 16.15
N GLY A 369 -13.52 4.47 16.57
CA GLY A 369 -12.11 4.54 16.99
C GLY A 369 -11.83 3.65 18.21
N ARG A 370 -12.74 3.58 19.17
CA ARG A 370 -12.62 2.65 20.31
C ARG A 370 -12.58 1.18 19.86
N LEU A 371 -13.32 0.81 18.82
CA LEU A 371 -13.24 -0.55 18.26
C LEU A 371 -11.88 -0.81 17.60
N MET A 372 -11.30 0.18 16.90
CA MET A 372 -9.95 0.06 16.36
C MET A 372 -8.93 -0.25 17.48
N SER A 373 -8.96 0.50 18.57
CA SER A 373 -8.05 0.28 19.72
C SER A 373 -8.26 -1.09 20.36
N LYS A 374 -9.52 -1.55 20.55
CA LYS A 374 -9.83 -2.92 21.02
C LYS A 374 -9.34 -4.00 20.05
N GLY A 375 -9.42 -3.74 18.75
CA GLY A 375 -8.86 -4.61 17.71
C GLY A 375 -7.34 -4.75 17.86
N HIS A 376 -6.64 -3.65 18.17
CA HIS A 376 -5.21 -3.70 18.44
C HIS A 376 -4.87 -4.53 19.68
N GLU A 377 -5.58 -4.35 20.78
CA GLU A 377 -5.42 -5.20 21.98
C GLU A 377 -5.59 -6.69 21.66
N SER A 378 -6.57 -7.02 20.83
CA SER A 378 -6.78 -8.40 20.37
C SER A 378 -5.61 -8.93 19.52
N LEU A 379 -5.05 -8.10 18.64
CA LEU A 379 -3.85 -8.45 17.86
C LEU A 379 -2.62 -8.60 18.73
N ARG A 380 -2.49 -7.79 19.78
CA ARG A 380 -1.39 -7.80 20.73
C ARG A 380 -1.41 -9.03 21.66
N TYR A 381 -2.57 -9.35 22.25
CA TYR A 381 -2.66 -10.31 23.35
C TYR A 381 -3.29 -11.66 22.95
N LEU A 382 -4.17 -11.70 21.95
CA LEU A 382 -4.82 -12.92 21.51
C LEU A 382 -4.16 -13.48 20.24
N TYR A 383 -3.93 -12.63 19.24
CA TYR A 383 -3.32 -13.08 17.98
C TYR A 383 -1.79 -13.03 18.02
N GLU A 384 -1.22 -12.20 18.87
CA GLU A 384 0.22 -12.06 19.15
C GLU A 384 1.03 -11.78 17.88
N VAL A 385 0.58 -10.81 17.10
CA VAL A 385 1.25 -10.32 15.88
C VAL A 385 1.80 -8.89 16.02
N SER A 386 1.62 -8.25 17.17
CA SER A 386 2.21 -6.97 17.47
C SER A 386 3.63 -7.09 18.01
N ILE A 387 4.37 -5.99 17.98
CA ILE A 387 5.71 -5.86 18.55
C ILE A 387 5.79 -4.58 19.39
N PRO A 388 6.77 -4.46 20.30
CA PRO A 388 6.87 -3.29 21.19
C PRO A 388 6.89 -1.94 20.46
N GLU A 389 7.51 -1.86 19.29
CA GLU A 389 7.56 -0.63 18.48
C GLU A 389 6.18 -0.22 17.96
N ILE A 390 5.38 -1.19 17.52
CA ILE A 390 4.00 -0.97 17.07
C ILE A 390 3.12 -0.61 18.25
N ASP A 391 3.23 -1.34 19.36
CA ASP A 391 2.48 -1.04 20.58
C ASP A 391 2.76 0.38 21.10
N THR A 392 4.04 0.79 21.09
CA THR A 392 4.42 2.16 21.47
C THR A 392 3.79 3.22 20.57
N LEU A 393 3.72 2.97 19.25
CA LEU A 393 3.07 3.89 18.30
C LEU A 393 1.56 3.99 18.55
N VAL A 394 0.90 2.86 18.78
CA VAL A 394 -0.54 2.83 19.05
C VAL A 394 -0.88 3.47 20.41
N ASP A 395 -0.12 3.12 21.44
CA ASP A 395 -0.31 3.70 22.79
C ASP A 395 -0.11 5.22 22.78
N LEU A 396 0.94 5.69 22.08
CA LEU A 396 1.19 7.13 21.90
C LEU A 396 0.06 7.81 21.12
N ALA A 397 -0.39 7.22 20.01
CA ALA A 397 -1.47 7.77 19.19
C ALA A 397 -2.77 7.90 20.01
N ASN A 398 -3.15 6.85 20.75
CA ASN A 398 -4.38 6.81 21.54
C ASN A 398 -4.35 7.77 22.78
N GLN A 399 -3.18 8.27 23.19
CA GLN A 399 -3.06 9.32 24.22
C GLN A 399 -3.41 10.72 23.68
N SER A 400 -3.39 10.92 22.38
CA SER A 400 -3.75 12.21 21.78
C SER A 400 -5.27 12.42 21.81
N PRO A 401 -5.78 13.58 22.28
CA PRO A 401 -7.21 13.88 22.28
C PRO A 401 -7.79 14.10 20.87
N ASP A 402 -6.94 14.19 19.86
CA ASP A 402 -7.32 14.37 18.47
C ASP A 402 -7.38 13.06 17.71
N CYS A 403 -6.98 11.93 18.34
CA CYS A 403 -7.05 10.59 17.78
C CYS A 403 -8.32 9.88 18.25
N PHE A 404 -9.15 9.43 17.34
CA PHE A 404 -10.33 8.63 17.65
C PHE A 404 -9.97 7.17 17.95
N GLY A 405 -8.92 6.66 17.30
CA GLY A 405 -8.40 5.31 17.53
C GLY A 405 -7.25 4.99 16.61
N SER A 406 -6.38 4.10 17.08
CA SER A 406 -5.18 3.64 16.38
C SER A 406 -5.00 2.14 16.52
N ARG A 407 -4.42 1.52 15.50
CA ARG A 407 -4.09 0.10 15.51
C ARG A 407 -2.99 -0.27 14.51
N LEU A 408 -2.40 -1.44 14.70
CA LEU A 408 -1.62 -2.13 13.68
C LEU A 408 -2.47 -2.36 12.43
N THR A 409 -1.87 -2.22 11.23
CA THR A 409 -2.49 -2.57 9.95
C THR A 409 -1.60 -3.52 9.15
N GLY A 410 -2.23 -4.53 8.50
CA GLY A 410 -1.57 -5.60 7.75
C GLY A 410 -1.13 -6.78 8.63
N ALA A 411 -0.20 -7.60 8.11
CA ALA A 411 0.17 -8.88 8.73
C ALA A 411 0.81 -8.80 10.13
N GLY A 412 1.25 -7.64 10.58
CA GLY A 412 1.95 -7.48 11.84
C GLY A 412 3.44 -7.80 11.78
N PHE A 413 4.03 -8.13 12.93
CA PHE A 413 5.47 -8.41 13.12
C PHE A 413 6.38 -7.24 12.72
N GLY A 414 5.88 -6.01 12.73
CA GLY A 414 6.45 -4.76 12.26
C GLY A 414 5.53 -4.04 11.30
N GLY A 415 6.08 -3.16 10.45
CA GLY A 415 5.33 -2.38 9.48
C GLY A 415 4.62 -1.17 10.11
N CYS A 416 3.34 -0.94 9.78
CA CYS A 416 2.64 0.29 10.08
C CYS A 416 1.53 0.16 11.11
N THR A 417 1.22 1.32 11.71
CA THR A 417 -0.06 1.60 12.37
C THR A 417 -0.92 2.48 11.48
N VAL A 418 -2.24 2.39 11.65
CA VAL A 418 -3.21 3.32 11.09
C VAL A 418 -3.99 3.98 12.21
N SER A 419 -4.09 5.30 12.17
CA SER A 419 -4.85 6.12 13.12
C SER A 419 -5.91 6.91 12.36
N ILE A 420 -7.11 7.04 12.93
CA ILE A 420 -8.13 7.98 12.46
C ILE A 420 -8.13 9.18 13.39
N ILE A 421 -7.94 10.36 12.81
CA ILE A 421 -7.81 11.61 13.57
C ILE A 421 -8.68 12.71 12.98
N LYS A 422 -8.86 13.79 13.74
CA LYS A 422 -9.44 15.04 13.24
C LYS A 422 -8.55 15.63 12.14
N LYS A 423 -9.11 15.86 10.98
CA LYS A 423 -8.38 16.31 9.77
C LYS A 423 -7.64 17.64 10.00
N GLU A 424 -8.26 18.59 10.70
CA GLU A 424 -7.68 19.89 11.01
C GLU A 424 -6.46 19.82 11.94
N LYS A 425 -6.29 18.70 12.64
CA LYS A 425 -5.20 18.43 13.59
C LYS A 425 -4.10 17.54 13.03
N SER A 426 -4.13 17.23 11.74
CA SER A 426 -3.22 16.26 11.14
C SER A 426 -1.74 16.65 11.26
N GLU A 427 -1.39 17.92 11.07
CA GLU A 427 0.00 18.38 11.16
C GLU A 427 0.51 18.32 12.62
N ASP A 428 -0.29 18.79 13.57
CA ASP A 428 0.03 18.75 15.01
C ASP A 428 0.22 17.30 15.47
N PHE A 429 -0.68 16.41 15.07
CA PHE A 429 -0.62 14.99 15.40
C PHE A 429 0.60 14.29 14.81
N ILE A 430 0.97 14.59 13.57
CA ILE A 430 2.18 14.04 12.94
C ILE A 430 3.42 14.45 13.72
N GLN A 431 3.55 15.73 14.10
CA GLN A 431 4.68 16.22 14.90
C GLN A 431 4.71 15.58 16.28
N TYR A 432 3.53 15.39 16.89
CA TYR A 432 3.39 14.70 18.18
C TYR A 432 3.89 13.26 18.09
N LEU A 433 3.49 12.49 17.06
CA LEU A 433 3.97 11.12 16.87
C LEU A 433 5.48 11.05 16.61
N LEU A 434 6.00 11.91 15.72
CA LEU A 434 7.43 11.93 15.37
C LEU A 434 8.29 12.23 16.60
N SER A 435 7.93 13.25 17.37
CA SER A 435 8.70 13.69 18.56
C SER A 435 8.53 12.71 19.72
N GLY A 436 7.31 12.26 20.00
CA GLY A 436 7.00 11.34 21.09
C GLY A 436 7.65 9.98 20.90
N TYR A 437 7.54 9.41 19.70
CA TYR A 437 8.16 8.11 19.40
C TYR A 437 9.69 8.18 19.47
N LYS A 438 10.28 9.25 18.93
CA LYS A 438 11.73 9.50 19.04
C LYS A 438 12.18 9.63 20.50
N HIS A 439 11.40 10.33 21.32
CA HIS A 439 11.68 10.48 22.75
C HIS A 439 11.63 9.13 23.49
N LEU A 440 10.61 8.30 23.22
CA LEU A 440 10.38 7.04 23.92
C LEU A 440 11.35 5.93 23.48
N THR A 441 11.72 5.89 22.20
CA THR A 441 12.44 4.74 21.62
C THR A 441 13.85 5.07 21.11
N GLY A 442 14.17 6.35 20.97
CA GLY A 442 15.39 6.81 20.29
C GLY A 442 15.39 6.62 18.77
N LYS A 443 14.33 6.03 18.19
CA LYS A 443 14.22 5.69 16.77
C LYS A 443 13.41 6.71 15.98
N ASP A 444 13.70 6.86 14.69
CA ASP A 444 12.90 7.66 13.76
C ASP A 444 11.88 6.78 13.05
N ILE A 445 10.72 7.35 12.75
CA ILE A 445 9.65 6.75 11.96
C ILE A 445 9.35 7.59 10.72
N ASP A 446 8.65 7.01 9.74
CA ASP A 446 8.01 7.78 8.68
C ASP A 446 6.50 7.84 8.94
N VAL A 447 5.92 9.03 8.75
CA VAL A 447 4.48 9.25 8.97
C VAL A 447 3.87 9.80 7.69
N TYR A 448 2.78 9.20 7.27
CA TYR A 448 2.07 9.52 6.04
C TYR A 448 0.63 9.92 6.35
N GLN A 449 0.22 11.06 5.82
CA GLN A 449 -1.18 11.44 5.74
C GLN A 449 -1.77 10.83 4.48
N CYS A 450 -2.89 10.09 4.61
CA CYS A 450 -3.55 9.41 3.50
C CYS A 450 -5.06 9.68 3.48
N LYS A 451 -5.64 9.58 2.28
CA LYS A 451 -7.07 9.67 2.02
C LYS A 451 -7.56 8.42 1.32
N ALA A 452 -8.83 8.09 1.53
CA ALA A 452 -9.49 7.05 0.75
C ALA A 452 -9.58 7.46 -0.73
N ARG A 453 -9.29 6.53 -1.63
CA ARG A 453 -9.24 6.74 -3.08
C ARG A 453 -10.00 5.64 -3.82
N THR A 454 -10.32 5.91 -5.10
CA THR A 454 -10.80 4.89 -6.05
C THR A 454 -9.76 3.80 -6.25
N GLY A 455 -10.22 2.59 -6.54
CA GLY A 455 -9.40 1.46 -6.94
C GLY A 455 -8.60 1.72 -8.21
N VAL A 456 -8.08 0.65 -8.77
CA VAL A 456 -7.29 0.71 -10.00
C VAL A 456 -8.05 1.36 -11.14
N TYR A 457 -7.36 2.20 -11.91
CA TYR A 457 -7.89 2.72 -13.16
C TYR A 457 -6.84 2.67 -14.27
N VAL A 458 -7.31 2.54 -15.50
CA VAL A 458 -6.48 2.55 -16.71
C VAL A 458 -6.92 3.71 -17.59
N GLU A 459 -5.95 4.48 -18.07
CA GLU A 459 -6.13 5.53 -19.06
C GLU A 459 -5.44 5.11 -20.35
N TRP A 460 -6.22 4.99 -21.43
CA TRP A 460 -5.66 4.82 -22.77
C TRP A 460 -5.33 6.19 -23.35
N ARG A 461 -4.14 6.34 -23.93
CA ARG A 461 -3.64 7.57 -24.52
C ARG A 461 -3.41 7.37 -26.00
N LYS A 462 -4.06 8.17 -26.81
CA LYS A 462 -3.77 8.20 -28.24
C LYS A 462 -2.40 8.84 -28.45
N ILE A 463 -1.43 8.03 -28.88
CA ILE A 463 -0.12 8.56 -29.27
C ILE A 463 -0.25 9.04 -30.71
N ASP A 464 -0.10 10.35 -30.93
CA ASP A 464 0.13 10.85 -32.30
C ASP A 464 1.48 10.28 -32.73
N LYS A 465 1.47 9.30 -33.63
CA LYS A 465 2.70 8.79 -34.24
C LYS A 465 3.40 9.97 -34.87
N ILE A 466 4.46 10.45 -34.23
CA ILE A 466 5.38 11.40 -34.84
C ILE A 466 5.87 10.69 -36.09
N GLN A 467 5.43 11.14 -37.26
CA GLN A 467 5.96 10.71 -38.54
C GLN A 467 7.45 11.11 -38.53
N ASN A 468 8.32 10.10 -38.43
CA ASN A 468 9.75 10.26 -38.69
C ASN A 468 9.98 10.51 -40.16
#